data_e71dd78d5f78f2adaafe00f7e74df6de
#
_entry.id   e71dd78d5f78f2adaafe00f7e74df6de
#
_cell.length_a   1.000
_cell.length_b   1.000
_cell.length_c   1.000
_cell.angle_alpha   90.00
_cell.angle_beta   90.00
_cell.angle_gamma   90.00
#
_symmetry.space_group_name_H-M   'P 1'
#
loop_
_entity.id
_entity.type
_entity.pdbx_description
1 polymer ?
#
loop_
_entity_poly.entity_id
_entity_poly.type
_entity_poly.pdbx_seq_one_letter_code
_entity_poly.pdbx_strand_id
1 'polypeptide(L)'
;MKDKDIKTQRNGKRILIWIVSLCLCVFVGPSLYAQYQIRYARGQDVSPTFQGWKMNPDGTYTFYFGYFNRNSEEEVDIPIGPDNKFDADNIDQGQPTHFYPLPRWWVFGVVVPKDWPKDKRLVWTLTNRGHTNQAKAWLEPEWEVDQGIISKNSPRDSMLMTTGFGDVDFDNVAPKMTGSPAQTVKLEDPLTLTVTATDDDRPKPITAPGRQQGVRIRWIVHRGSGKVRFDPDIMSERVYGKPVTMQTKVTFSTPGNYRLRAVASDGQLAGAFDVDVTVSPRN
;
A
#
# COMPACT_ATOMS: atom_id res chain seq x y z
N MET A 1 -68.16 30.88 -28.06
CA MET A 1 -67.73 29.52 -28.49
C MET A 1 -66.24 29.48 -28.91
N LYS A 2 -65.59 30.59 -29.25
CA LYS A 2 -64.17 30.63 -29.67
C LYS A 2 -63.12 30.53 -28.52
N ASP A 3 -63.43 30.92 -27.30
CA ASP A 3 -62.46 30.97 -26.21
C ASP A 3 -62.16 29.62 -25.54
N LYS A 4 -63.11 28.66 -25.65
CA LYS A 4 -62.86 27.30 -25.07
C LYS A 4 -61.88 26.46 -25.91
N ASP A 5 -61.90 26.63 -27.24
CA ASP A 5 -61.06 25.88 -28.17
C ASP A 5 -59.60 26.31 -28.08
N ILE A 6 -59.35 27.62 -27.85
CA ILE A 6 -57.97 28.15 -27.72
C ILE A 6 -57.29 27.68 -26.42
N LYS A 7 -58.06 27.60 -25.30
CA LYS A 7 -57.51 27.09 -24.02
C LYS A 7 -57.20 25.61 -24.09
N THR A 8 -58.04 24.81 -24.75
CA THR A 8 -57.84 23.35 -24.86
C THR A 8 -56.61 23.05 -25.74
N GLN A 9 -56.42 23.79 -26.85
CA GLN A 9 -55.29 23.61 -27.74
C GLN A 9 -53.97 24.05 -27.08
N ARG A 10 -53.99 25.09 -26.24
CA ARG A 10 -52.84 25.57 -25.49
C ARG A 10 -52.41 24.62 -24.38
N ASN A 11 -53.37 23.98 -23.70
CA ASN A 11 -53.08 22.97 -22.69
C ASN A 11 -52.57 21.67 -23.29
N GLY A 12 -53.11 21.24 -24.43
CA GLY A 12 -52.63 20.06 -25.15
C GLY A 12 -51.18 20.20 -25.60
N LYS A 13 -50.79 21.39 -26.15
CA LYS A 13 -49.39 21.67 -26.51
C LYS A 13 -48.46 21.67 -25.29
N ARG A 14 -48.90 22.18 -24.14
CA ARG A 14 -48.11 22.15 -22.89
C ARG A 14 -47.93 20.73 -22.37
N ILE A 15 -48.98 19.94 -22.38
CA ILE A 15 -48.92 18.53 -21.96
C ILE A 15 -48.00 17.73 -22.88
N LEU A 16 -48.07 17.97 -24.22
CA LEU A 16 -47.20 17.31 -25.18
C LEU A 16 -45.72 17.67 -24.95
N ILE A 17 -45.42 18.96 -24.67
CA ILE A 17 -44.05 19.41 -24.35
C ILE A 17 -43.53 18.73 -23.08
N TRP A 18 -44.33 18.61 -22.05
CA TRP A 18 -43.99 17.90 -20.82
C TRP A 18 -43.73 16.41 -21.03
N ILE A 19 -44.56 15.74 -21.84
CA ILE A 19 -44.38 14.32 -22.17
C ILE A 19 -43.13 14.11 -22.98
N VAL A 20 -42.84 14.95 -23.98
CA VAL A 20 -41.63 14.90 -24.81
C VAL A 20 -40.38 15.18 -23.92
N SER A 21 -40.44 16.15 -23.01
CA SER A 21 -39.36 16.46 -22.08
C SER A 21 -39.09 15.29 -21.10
N LEU A 22 -40.17 14.67 -20.61
CA LEU A 22 -40.04 13.49 -19.70
C LEU A 22 -39.47 12.28 -20.47
N CYS A 23 -39.89 12.03 -21.70
CA CYS A 23 -39.33 10.99 -22.55
C CYS A 23 -37.85 11.24 -22.88
N LEU A 24 -37.44 12.50 -23.16
CA LEU A 24 -36.03 12.85 -23.38
C LEU A 24 -35.19 12.58 -22.09
N CYS A 25 -35.71 12.89 -20.91
CA CYS A 25 -35.03 12.61 -19.66
C CYS A 25 -34.84 11.10 -19.41
N VAL A 26 -35.75 10.26 -19.88
CA VAL A 26 -35.63 8.80 -19.76
C VAL A 26 -34.58 8.24 -20.75
N PHE A 27 -34.42 8.87 -21.93
CA PHE A 27 -33.41 8.46 -22.93
C PHE A 27 -32.03 9.07 -22.68
N VAL A 28 -31.94 10.15 -21.91
CA VAL A 28 -30.65 10.77 -21.47
C VAL A 28 -30.33 10.37 -20.03
N GLY A 29 -31.03 9.38 -19.47
CA GLY A 29 -30.55 8.72 -18.26
C GLY A 29 -29.08 8.33 -18.50
N PRO A 30 -28.12 8.68 -17.60
CA PRO A 30 -26.76 8.24 -17.77
C PRO A 30 -26.83 6.73 -17.96
N SER A 31 -26.42 6.26 -19.12
CA SER A 31 -26.02 4.87 -19.25
C SER A 31 -24.93 4.70 -18.19
N LEU A 32 -25.32 4.31 -17.00
CA LEU A 32 -24.43 3.77 -15.99
C LEU A 32 -23.89 2.49 -16.62
N TYR A 33 -22.97 2.65 -17.57
CA TYR A 33 -22.00 1.62 -17.86
C TYR A 33 -21.27 1.47 -16.53
N ALA A 34 -21.79 0.57 -15.69
CA ALA A 34 -20.97 -0.03 -14.65
C ALA A 34 -19.76 -0.55 -15.43
N GLN A 35 -18.64 0.20 -15.39
CA GLN A 35 -17.38 -0.29 -15.89
C GLN A 35 -17.09 -1.53 -15.04
N TYR A 36 -17.46 -2.65 -15.58
CA TYR A 36 -17.16 -3.95 -14.99
C TYR A 36 -15.64 -4.08 -15.08
N GLN A 37 -14.94 -3.67 -14.04
CA GLN A 37 -13.53 -3.93 -13.92
C GLN A 37 -13.39 -5.44 -13.74
N ILE A 38 -13.05 -6.13 -14.82
CA ILE A 38 -12.72 -7.55 -14.77
C ILE A 38 -11.50 -7.66 -13.86
N ARG A 39 -11.68 -8.28 -12.70
CA ARG A 39 -10.60 -8.61 -11.78
C ARG A 39 -10.30 -10.09 -11.95
N TYR A 40 -9.07 -10.39 -12.30
CA TYR A 40 -8.59 -11.76 -12.36
C TYR A 40 -8.17 -12.21 -10.96
N ALA A 41 -8.65 -13.37 -10.52
CA ALA A 41 -8.26 -13.94 -9.24
C ALA A 41 -6.77 -14.29 -9.24
N ARG A 42 -6.28 -14.86 -10.34
CA ARG A 42 -4.93 -15.44 -10.48
C ARG A 42 -4.42 -15.31 -11.90
N GLY A 43 -3.11 -15.58 -12.07
CA GLY A 43 -2.49 -15.72 -13.39
C GLY A 43 -2.00 -14.43 -14.01
N GLN A 44 -2.11 -13.31 -13.31
CA GLN A 44 -1.65 -12.00 -13.78
C GLN A 44 -0.24 -11.68 -13.28
N ASP A 45 0.43 -10.76 -13.96
CA ASP A 45 1.77 -10.30 -13.62
C ASP A 45 1.77 -9.27 -12.48
N VAL A 46 2.97 -9.01 -11.95
CA VAL A 46 3.27 -7.95 -10.99
C VAL A 46 4.05 -6.85 -11.68
N SER A 47 3.65 -5.62 -11.49
CA SER A 47 4.29 -4.43 -12.06
C SER A 47 4.89 -3.58 -10.94
N PRO A 48 6.18 -3.22 -10.98
CA PRO A 48 6.77 -2.29 -10.03
C PRO A 48 6.28 -0.87 -10.30
N THR A 49 6.26 -0.02 -9.29
CA THR A 49 5.87 1.39 -9.43
C THR A 49 6.86 2.30 -8.69
N PHE A 50 7.27 3.39 -9.33
CA PHE A 50 7.93 4.51 -8.66
C PHE A 50 6.85 5.46 -8.15
N GLN A 51 6.98 5.95 -6.91
CA GLN A 51 5.93 6.71 -6.24
C GLN A 51 6.37 8.11 -5.82
N GLY A 52 7.62 8.45 -6.08
CA GLY A 52 8.19 9.74 -5.80
C GLY A 52 9.47 9.66 -4.98
N TRP A 53 10.04 10.82 -4.71
CA TRP A 53 11.29 10.97 -3.96
C TRP A 53 11.17 12.07 -2.92
N LYS A 54 11.98 11.96 -1.88
CA LYS A 54 12.07 12.96 -0.81
C LYS A 54 13.52 13.23 -0.49
N MET A 55 13.87 14.50 -0.25
CA MET A 55 15.16 14.86 0.30
C MET A 55 15.19 14.58 1.81
N ASN A 56 16.23 13.88 2.26
CA ASN A 56 16.46 13.58 3.67
C ASN A 56 17.18 14.75 4.38
N PRO A 57 17.12 14.86 5.72
CA PRO A 57 17.78 15.92 6.46
C PRO A 57 19.30 15.99 6.28
N ASP A 58 19.95 14.86 5.93
CA ASP A 58 21.38 14.76 5.66
C ASP A 58 21.76 15.10 4.20
N GLY A 59 20.77 15.49 3.38
CA GLY A 59 20.92 15.85 1.98
C GLY A 59 20.91 14.68 1.01
N THR A 60 20.81 13.44 1.47
CA THR A 60 20.54 12.26 0.61
C THR A 60 19.10 12.29 0.11
N TYR A 61 18.77 11.40 -0.84
CA TYR A 61 17.39 11.29 -1.32
C TYR A 61 16.87 9.88 -1.10
N THR A 62 15.59 9.77 -0.76
CA THR A 62 14.89 8.48 -0.71
C THR A 62 13.93 8.38 -1.89
N PHE A 63 14.13 7.36 -2.73
CA PHE A 63 13.20 6.98 -3.78
C PHE A 63 12.21 5.95 -3.25
N TYR A 64 10.91 6.25 -3.33
CA TYR A 64 9.85 5.38 -2.84
C TYR A 64 9.30 4.50 -3.95
N PHE A 65 9.14 3.23 -3.63
CA PHE A 65 8.62 2.23 -4.54
C PHE A 65 7.44 1.48 -3.94
N GLY A 66 6.55 1.10 -4.81
CA GLY A 66 5.46 0.17 -4.55
C GLY A 66 5.33 -0.81 -5.72
N TYR A 67 4.21 -1.52 -5.75
CA TYR A 67 3.93 -2.43 -6.85
C TYR A 67 2.42 -2.60 -7.07
N PHE A 68 2.07 -3.14 -8.21
CA PHE A 68 0.73 -3.60 -8.52
C PHE A 68 0.76 -5.09 -8.91
N ASN A 69 0.36 -5.95 -7.98
CA ASN A 69 0.02 -7.33 -8.29
C ASN A 69 -1.40 -7.32 -8.87
N ARG A 70 -1.54 -7.62 -10.15
CA ARG A 70 -2.82 -7.54 -10.88
C ARG A 70 -3.81 -8.64 -10.52
N ASN A 71 -3.39 -9.61 -9.71
CA ASN A 71 -4.26 -10.63 -9.15
C ASN A 71 -5.07 -10.04 -7.98
N SER A 72 -6.31 -10.50 -7.81
CA SER A 72 -7.13 -10.12 -6.65
C SER A 72 -7.00 -11.09 -5.46
N GLU A 73 -6.44 -12.30 -5.67
CA GLU A 73 -6.30 -13.32 -4.65
C GLU A 73 -4.91 -13.98 -4.60
N GLU A 74 -4.18 -14.01 -5.71
CA GLU A 74 -2.91 -14.71 -5.80
C GLU A 74 -1.76 -13.84 -5.25
N GLU A 75 -1.06 -14.36 -4.24
CA GLU A 75 0.24 -13.89 -3.82
C GLU A 75 1.31 -14.45 -4.77
N VAL A 76 2.30 -13.64 -5.13
CA VAL A 76 3.34 -14.00 -6.08
C VAL A 76 4.70 -13.87 -5.44
N ASP A 77 5.55 -14.89 -5.60
CA ASP A 77 6.94 -14.86 -5.14
C ASP A 77 7.88 -14.70 -6.33
N ILE A 78 8.74 -13.66 -6.29
CA ILE A 78 9.77 -13.37 -7.28
C ILE A 78 11.09 -13.13 -6.53
N PRO A 79 11.97 -14.13 -6.45
CA PRO A 79 13.24 -14.00 -5.72
C PRO A 79 14.14 -12.92 -6.31
N ILE A 80 15.03 -12.34 -5.49
CA ILE A 80 16.11 -11.46 -5.98
C ILE A 80 16.97 -12.24 -6.98
N GLY A 81 17.19 -11.64 -8.15
CA GLY A 81 17.91 -12.26 -9.24
C GLY A 81 17.52 -11.65 -10.59
N PRO A 82 17.67 -12.40 -11.70
CA PRO A 82 17.37 -11.89 -13.04
C PRO A 82 15.96 -11.30 -13.17
N ASP A 83 14.99 -11.87 -12.46
CA ASP A 83 13.58 -11.55 -12.55
C ASP A 83 13.10 -10.49 -11.52
N ASN A 84 13.96 -10.13 -10.55
CA ASN A 84 13.69 -9.09 -9.54
C ASN A 84 14.98 -8.38 -9.19
N LYS A 85 15.26 -7.29 -9.86
CA LYS A 85 16.54 -6.59 -9.72
C LYS A 85 16.46 -5.09 -9.97
N PHE A 86 17.42 -4.38 -9.40
CA PHE A 86 17.76 -3.02 -9.81
C PHE A 86 18.92 -3.03 -10.82
N ASP A 87 18.99 -1.98 -11.63
CA ASP A 87 20.10 -1.68 -12.55
C ASP A 87 21.24 -0.94 -11.83
N ALA A 88 21.71 -1.50 -10.74
CA ALA A 88 22.76 -0.98 -9.90
C ALA A 88 23.83 -2.06 -9.64
N ASP A 89 25.02 -1.67 -9.18
CA ASP A 89 26.09 -2.61 -8.83
C ASP A 89 25.60 -3.68 -7.84
N ASN A 90 24.83 -3.26 -6.85
CA ASN A 90 24.06 -4.17 -6.02
C ASN A 90 22.62 -4.25 -6.55
N ILE A 91 22.24 -5.37 -7.13
CA ILE A 91 20.89 -5.61 -7.65
C ILE A 91 19.83 -5.70 -6.54
N ASP A 92 20.24 -5.91 -5.29
CA ASP A 92 19.40 -5.90 -4.10
C ASP A 92 19.44 -4.54 -3.42
N GLN A 93 18.36 -3.77 -3.56
CA GLN A 93 18.18 -2.46 -2.94
C GLN A 93 17.11 -2.50 -1.82
N GLY A 94 16.83 -3.68 -1.27
CA GLY A 94 15.83 -3.84 -0.21
C GLY A 94 14.42 -4.15 -0.72
N GLN A 95 14.24 -4.40 -2.02
CA GLN A 95 12.94 -4.71 -2.62
C GLN A 95 12.35 -6.02 -2.06
N PRO A 96 11.00 -6.15 -2.06
CA PRO A 96 10.33 -7.36 -1.63
C PRO A 96 10.57 -8.51 -2.62
N THR A 97 10.41 -9.75 -2.14
CA THR A 97 10.29 -10.95 -2.99
C THR A 97 8.91 -11.58 -2.91
N HIS A 98 8.08 -11.14 -1.97
CA HIS A 98 6.71 -11.58 -1.79
C HIS A 98 5.74 -10.43 -2.12
N PHE A 99 4.78 -10.70 -3.00
CA PHE A 99 3.89 -9.69 -3.58
C PHE A 99 2.43 -10.02 -3.27
N TYR A 100 1.85 -9.34 -2.29
CA TYR A 100 0.43 -9.44 -1.95
C TYR A 100 -0.46 -8.97 -3.09
N PRO A 101 -1.71 -9.46 -3.19
CA PRO A 101 -2.65 -9.03 -4.20
C PRO A 101 -2.92 -7.53 -4.20
N LEU A 102 -3.31 -6.99 -5.36
CA LEU A 102 -3.71 -5.60 -5.57
C LEU A 102 -2.56 -4.59 -5.46
N PRO A 103 -2.80 -3.28 -5.65
CA PRO A 103 -1.77 -2.25 -5.51
C PRO A 103 -1.26 -2.16 -4.07
N ARG A 104 0.06 -2.03 -3.91
CA ARG A 104 0.72 -1.75 -2.64
C ARG A 104 1.59 -0.52 -2.78
N TRP A 105 1.29 0.49 -1.98
CA TRP A 105 1.92 1.80 -2.01
C TRP A 105 2.97 1.92 -0.92
N TRP A 106 4.05 2.64 -1.19
CA TRP A 106 5.09 2.99 -0.22
C TRP A 106 5.71 1.77 0.47
N VAL A 107 5.98 0.71 -0.31
CA VAL A 107 6.40 -0.60 0.23
C VAL A 107 7.83 -0.55 0.78
N PHE A 108 8.72 0.17 0.10
CA PHE A 108 10.10 0.39 0.54
C PHE A 108 10.69 1.65 -0.09
N GLY A 109 11.78 2.13 0.52
CA GLY A 109 12.55 3.24 0.02
C GLY A 109 13.98 2.83 -0.29
N VAL A 110 14.56 3.40 -1.34
CA VAL A 110 15.99 3.27 -1.67
C VAL A 110 16.64 4.61 -1.46
N VAL A 111 17.67 4.64 -0.60
CA VAL A 111 18.45 5.87 -0.34
C VAL A 111 19.56 5.99 -1.38
N VAL A 112 19.59 7.13 -2.05
CA VAL A 112 20.66 7.48 -3.01
C VAL A 112 21.47 8.68 -2.50
N PRO A 113 22.75 8.81 -2.91
CA PRO A 113 23.64 9.88 -2.44
C PRO A 113 23.13 11.29 -2.74
N LYS A 114 23.60 12.28 -1.99
CA LYS A 114 23.25 13.71 -2.18
C LYS A 114 23.69 14.29 -3.52
N ASP A 115 24.71 13.69 -4.13
CA ASP A 115 25.26 14.05 -5.44
C ASP A 115 24.68 13.19 -6.58
N TRP A 116 23.53 12.50 -6.34
CA TRP A 116 22.85 11.75 -7.37
C TRP A 116 22.51 12.64 -8.56
N PRO A 117 22.98 12.30 -9.79
CA PRO A 117 22.69 13.11 -10.98
C PRO A 117 21.17 13.18 -11.24
N LYS A 118 20.67 14.39 -11.55
CA LYS A 118 19.21 14.62 -11.71
C LYS A 118 18.57 13.78 -12.81
N ASP A 119 19.33 13.50 -13.86
CA ASP A 119 18.91 12.73 -15.03
C ASP A 119 19.20 11.21 -14.89
N LYS A 120 19.99 10.83 -13.89
CA LYS A 120 20.30 9.42 -13.63
C LYS A 120 19.06 8.70 -13.10
N ARG A 121 18.75 7.58 -13.74
CA ARG A 121 17.64 6.73 -13.36
C ARG A 121 18.12 5.53 -12.57
N LEU A 122 17.34 5.15 -11.57
CA LEU A 122 17.43 3.88 -10.87
C LEU A 122 16.22 3.05 -11.31
N VAL A 123 16.45 1.90 -11.94
CA VAL A 123 15.39 1.11 -12.55
C VAL A 123 15.19 -0.19 -11.80
N TRP A 124 13.99 -0.38 -11.27
CA TRP A 124 13.55 -1.66 -10.71
C TRP A 124 12.82 -2.47 -11.78
N THR A 125 13.31 -3.67 -12.05
CA THR A 125 12.76 -4.58 -13.05
C THR A 125 12.16 -5.81 -12.37
N LEU A 126 10.92 -6.14 -12.73
CA LEU A 126 10.25 -7.38 -12.39
C LEU A 126 9.87 -8.13 -13.67
N THR A 127 10.23 -9.42 -13.72
CA THR A 127 9.84 -10.33 -14.80
C THR A 127 9.06 -11.49 -14.23
N ASN A 128 7.82 -11.64 -14.64
CA ASN A 128 7.01 -12.79 -14.26
C ASN A 128 5.91 -13.03 -15.29
N ARG A 129 5.45 -14.27 -15.42
CA ARG A 129 4.40 -14.67 -16.35
C ARG A 129 4.63 -14.23 -17.80
N GLY A 130 5.89 -14.18 -18.23
CA GLY A 130 6.27 -13.75 -19.58
C GLY A 130 6.27 -12.23 -19.80
N HIS A 131 5.98 -11.44 -18.78
CA HIS A 131 5.99 -9.97 -18.83
C HIS A 131 7.16 -9.40 -18.04
N THR A 132 7.85 -8.44 -18.63
CA THR A 132 8.89 -7.63 -17.97
C THR A 132 8.37 -6.20 -17.79
N ASN A 133 8.27 -5.77 -16.54
CA ASN A 133 7.80 -4.45 -16.15
C ASN A 133 8.91 -3.69 -15.43
N GLN A 134 8.98 -2.37 -15.61
CA GLN A 134 10.01 -1.53 -15.03
C GLN A 134 9.40 -0.29 -14.35
N ALA A 135 9.94 0.02 -13.17
CA ALA A 135 9.76 1.32 -12.52
C ALA A 135 11.08 2.10 -12.62
N LYS A 136 11.02 3.31 -13.17
CA LYS A 136 12.17 4.20 -13.37
C LYS A 136 12.07 5.36 -12.39
N ALA A 137 13.02 5.48 -11.47
CA ALA A 137 13.08 6.52 -10.47
C ALA A 137 14.19 7.52 -10.81
N TRP A 138 13.92 8.82 -10.70
CA TRP A 138 14.87 9.91 -10.85
C TRP A 138 14.37 11.15 -10.09
N LEU A 139 15.23 12.18 -9.98
CA LEU A 139 14.91 13.41 -9.26
C LEU A 139 14.07 14.38 -10.12
N GLU A 140 12.91 13.92 -10.63
CA GLU A 140 11.94 14.77 -11.30
C GLU A 140 11.27 15.69 -10.28
N PRO A 141 11.31 17.02 -10.44
CA PRO A 141 10.72 17.95 -9.45
C PRO A 141 9.24 17.71 -9.18
N GLU A 142 8.47 17.30 -10.18
CA GLU A 142 7.03 17.02 -10.07
C GLU A 142 6.73 15.76 -9.24
N TRP A 143 7.73 14.95 -8.96
CA TRP A 143 7.64 13.70 -8.18
C TRP A 143 8.23 13.84 -6.77
N GLU A 144 8.58 15.05 -6.37
CA GLU A 144 8.95 15.30 -4.98
C GLU A 144 7.73 15.10 -4.07
N VAL A 145 7.88 14.28 -3.06
CA VAL A 145 6.81 13.96 -2.11
C VAL A 145 7.20 14.38 -0.71
N ASP A 146 6.23 14.91 0.00
CA ASP A 146 6.32 15.20 1.42
C ASP A 146 5.48 14.21 2.23
N GLN A 147 5.53 14.39 3.55
CA GLN A 147 4.74 13.61 4.49
C GLN A 147 3.23 13.73 4.24
N GLY A 148 2.77 14.90 3.78
CA GLY A 148 1.37 15.13 3.46
C GLY A 148 0.92 14.32 2.27
N ILE A 149 1.71 14.32 1.20
CA ILE A 149 1.45 13.54 -0.02
C ILE A 149 1.41 12.05 0.31
N ILE A 150 2.40 11.54 1.05
CA ILE A 150 2.46 10.13 1.46
C ILE A 150 1.23 9.76 2.27
N SER A 151 0.90 10.53 3.31
CA SER A 151 -0.23 10.24 4.18
C SER A 151 -1.58 10.28 3.44
N LYS A 152 -1.80 11.28 2.57
CA LYS A 152 -3.07 11.46 1.84
C LYS A 152 -3.26 10.48 0.70
N ASN A 153 -2.18 10.02 0.08
CA ASN A 153 -2.22 9.08 -1.04
C ASN A 153 -1.99 7.62 -0.64
N SER A 154 -2.09 7.30 0.64
CA SER A 154 -2.01 5.92 1.12
C SER A 154 -3.42 5.35 1.26
N PRO A 155 -3.81 4.35 0.46
CA PRO A 155 -5.09 3.67 0.62
C PRO A 155 -5.21 3.03 2.01
N ARG A 156 -6.45 2.81 2.49
CA ARG A 156 -6.70 2.16 3.79
C ARG A 156 -5.99 0.82 3.98
N ASP A 157 -5.82 0.08 2.87
CA ASP A 157 -5.14 -1.22 2.84
C ASP A 157 -3.65 -1.09 2.51
N SER A 158 -3.09 0.14 2.52
CA SER A 158 -1.66 0.33 2.30
C SER A 158 -0.86 -0.40 3.38
N MET A 159 0.36 -0.82 3.02
CA MET A 159 1.30 -1.40 4.00
C MET A 159 1.58 -0.45 5.16
N LEU A 160 1.47 0.86 4.91
CA LEU A 160 1.69 1.90 5.92
C LEU A 160 0.50 2.10 6.86
N MET A 161 -0.65 1.47 6.60
CA MET A 161 -1.86 1.59 7.43
C MET A 161 -2.25 3.03 7.77
N THR A 162 -1.89 3.98 6.92
CA THR A 162 -2.22 5.39 7.14
C THR A 162 -3.73 5.60 7.05
N THR A 163 -4.26 6.56 7.78
CA THR A 163 -5.69 6.82 7.79
C THR A 163 -6.11 7.78 6.69
N GLY A 164 -5.18 8.60 6.17
CA GLY A 164 -5.43 9.64 5.17
C GLY A 164 -6.38 10.76 5.65
N PHE A 165 -6.78 10.74 6.93
CA PHE A 165 -7.74 11.66 7.51
C PHE A 165 -7.07 12.69 8.41
N GLY A 166 -7.74 13.85 8.57
CA GLY A 166 -7.27 14.95 9.39
C GLY A 166 -6.23 15.82 8.69
N ASP A 167 -5.80 16.85 9.37
CA ASP A 167 -4.70 17.69 8.91
C ASP A 167 -3.38 16.95 9.08
N VAL A 168 -2.42 17.24 8.21
CA VAL A 168 -1.08 16.67 8.32
C VAL A 168 -0.33 17.37 9.43
N ASP A 169 0.14 16.59 10.38
CA ASP A 169 1.04 17.08 11.43
C ASP A 169 2.49 16.95 10.94
N PHE A 170 3.08 18.03 10.46
CA PHE A 170 4.44 18.04 9.89
C PHE A 170 5.54 17.86 10.94
N ASP A 171 5.23 18.02 12.24
CA ASP A 171 6.16 17.75 13.33
C ASP A 171 6.13 16.26 13.76
N ASN A 172 5.21 15.48 13.20
CA ASN A 172 5.07 14.06 13.48
C ASN A 172 6.31 13.26 13.04
N VAL A 173 6.76 12.33 13.87
CA VAL A 173 7.86 11.42 13.62
C VAL A 173 7.34 9.98 13.57
N ALA A 174 7.76 9.22 12.56
CA ALA A 174 7.34 7.82 12.43
C ALA A 174 7.67 7.00 13.68
N PRO A 175 6.79 6.07 14.09
CA PRO A 175 7.05 5.18 15.22
C PRO A 175 8.39 4.45 15.11
N LYS A 176 9.15 4.41 16.20
CA LYS A 176 10.41 3.65 16.31
C LYS A 176 10.12 2.27 16.83
N MET A 177 10.77 1.27 16.25
CA MET A 177 10.52 -0.13 16.58
C MET A 177 11.77 -0.85 17.05
N THR A 178 11.57 -1.80 17.97
CA THR A 178 12.53 -2.81 18.41
C THR A 178 11.82 -4.16 18.46
N GLY A 179 12.57 -5.25 18.39
CA GLY A 179 11.90 -6.56 18.41
C GLY A 179 12.85 -7.74 18.51
N SER A 180 12.30 -8.92 18.23
CA SER A 180 13.03 -10.19 18.23
C SER A 180 14.23 -10.13 17.27
N PRO A 181 15.40 -10.67 17.67
CA PRO A 181 16.54 -10.81 16.77
C PRO A 181 16.23 -11.84 15.66
N ALA A 182 17.19 -12.05 14.75
CA ALA A 182 17.11 -13.11 13.75
C ALA A 182 16.88 -14.48 14.42
N GLN A 183 16.07 -15.33 13.79
CA GLN A 183 15.60 -16.59 14.33
C GLN A 183 15.95 -17.76 13.41
N THR A 184 16.07 -18.95 14.00
CA THR A 184 16.11 -20.22 13.27
C THR A 184 15.07 -21.15 13.86
N VAL A 185 14.25 -21.77 13.00
CA VAL A 185 13.17 -22.68 13.42
C VAL A 185 13.09 -23.85 12.45
N LYS A 186 12.62 -25.01 12.92
CA LYS A 186 12.27 -26.12 12.03
C LYS A 186 10.87 -25.93 11.47
N LEU A 187 10.67 -26.44 10.25
CA LEU A 187 9.35 -26.44 9.64
C LEU A 187 8.33 -27.14 10.57
N GLU A 188 7.14 -26.58 10.69
CA GLU A 188 6.05 -26.96 11.58
C GLU A 188 6.24 -26.59 13.07
N ASP A 189 7.44 -26.24 13.52
CA ASP A 189 7.60 -25.71 14.88
C ASP A 189 7.04 -24.28 14.96
N PRO A 190 6.25 -23.95 15.98
CA PRO A 190 5.72 -22.60 16.13
C PRO A 190 6.84 -21.63 16.54
N LEU A 191 6.89 -20.48 15.86
CA LEU A 191 7.77 -19.37 16.21
C LEU A 191 6.94 -18.24 16.83
N THR A 192 7.36 -17.73 17.99
CA THR A 192 6.76 -16.50 18.54
C THR A 192 7.69 -15.32 18.30
N LEU A 193 7.18 -14.28 17.65
CA LEU A 193 7.88 -13.01 17.45
C LEU A 193 7.23 -11.92 18.29
N THR A 194 8.07 -11.04 18.82
CA THR A 194 7.65 -9.89 19.61
C THR A 194 8.28 -8.63 19.05
N VAL A 195 7.49 -7.56 18.92
CA VAL A 195 7.97 -6.23 18.59
C VAL A 195 7.34 -5.19 19.51
N THR A 196 8.08 -4.14 19.78
CA THR A 196 7.61 -2.98 20.54
C THR A 196 7.82 -1.72 19.70
N ALA A 197 6.78 -0.89 19.62
CA ALA A 197 6.83 0.42 19.00
C ALA A 197 6.70 1.52 20.05
N THR A 198 7.48 2.59 19.88
CA THR A 198 7.38 3.84 20.65
C THR A 198 7.11 4.97 19.68
N ASP A 199 6.31 5.94 20.09
CA ASP A 199 5.82 7.03 19.28
C ASP A 199 5.97 8.37 20.00
N ASP A 200 5.93 9.48 19.28
CA ASP A 200 5.94 10.83 19.83
C ASP A 200 4.53 11.34 20.21
N ASP A 201 3.53 10.45 20.20
CA ASP A 201 2.12 10.76 20.44
C ASP A 201 1.54 11.78 19.46
N ARG A 202 2.00 11.70 18.21
CA ARG A 202 1.47 12.47 17.09
C ARG A 202 0.96 11.53 15.97
N PRO A 203 0.04 11.98 15.12
CA PRO A 203 -0.75 13.22 15.27
C PRO A 203 -1.67 13.15 16.48
N LYS A 204 -1.94 14.32 17.07
CA LYS A 204 -2.84 14.39 18.23
C LYS A 204 -4.24 13.88 17.89
N PRO A 205 -4.92 13.21 18.84
CA PRO A 205 -6.24 12.67 18.63
C PRO A 205 -7.25 13.71 18.16
N ILE A 206 -7.96 13.40 17.09
CA ILE A 206 -9.11 14.17 16.65
C ILE A 206 -10.34 13.58 17.34
N THR A 207 -11.13 14.43 17.99
CA THR A 207 -12.40 14.01 18.61
C THR A 207 -13.41 13.69 17.50
N ALA A 208 -13.42 12.48 17.01
CA ALA A 208 -14.39 11.99 16.01
C ALA A 208 -14.89 10.60 16.40
N PRO A 209 -16.21 10.39 16.48
CA PRO A 209 -16.79 9.10 16.84
C PRO A 209 -16.30 7.97 15.90
N GLY A 210 -15.94 6.82 16.46
CA GLY A 210 -15.55 5.62 15.70
C GLY A 210 -14.16 5.66 15.06
N ARG A 211 -13.32 6.65 15.37
CA ARG A 211 -11.93 6.72 14.89
C ARG A 211 -10.96 6.39 16.00
N GLN A 212 -10.35 5.25 15.89
CA GLN A 212 -9.22 4.87 16.75
C GLN A 212 -7.95 5.58 16.25
N GLN A 213 -7.20 6.15 17.16
CA GLN A 213 -5.94 6.87 16.90
C GLN A 213 -4.81 6.25 17.71
N GLY A 214 -3.59 6.59 17.34
CA GLY A 214 -2.40 6.03 17.93
C GLY A 214 -1.78 4.92 17.09
N VAL A 215 -0.82 4.24 17.66
CA VAL A 215 -0.01 3.23 16.98
C VAL A 215 -0.76 1.91 16.82
N ARG A 216 -0.63 1.31 15.64
CA ARG A 216 -1.10 -0.04 15.32
C ARG A 216 0.00 -0.78 14.59
N ILE A 217 0.22 -2.03 14.95
CA ILE A 217 1.26 -2.88 14.36
C ILE A 217 0.61 -3.95 13.48
N ARG A 218 1.23 -4.23 12.31
CA ARG A 218 0.90 -5.33 11.41
C ARG A 218 2.18 -6.09 11.03
N TRP A 219 2.09 -7.40 10.94
CA TRP A 219 3.12 -8.26 10.37
C TRP A 219 2.81 -8.61 8.92
N ILE A 220 3.84 -8.64 8.11
CA ILE A 220 3.80 -9.04 6.71
C ILE A 220 5.04 -9.86 6.34
N VAL A 221 4.94 -10.61 5.27
CA VAL A 221 6.11 -11.20 4.59
C VAL A 221 6.69 -10.14 3.66
N HIS A 222 7.92 -9.73 3.89
CA HIS A 222 8.65 -8.86 2.98
C HIS A 222 9.45 -9.67 1.97
N ARG A 223 10.09 -10.74 2.45
CA ARG A 223 10.82 -11.71 1.62
C ARG A 223 10.57 -13.12 2.11
N GLY A 224 10.55 -14.04 1.16
CA GLY A 224 10.36 -15.47 1.40
C GLY A 224 9.60 -16.11 0.27
N SER A 225 9.40 -17.42 0.37
CA SER A 225 8.59 -18.20 -0.57
C SER A 225 7.61 -19.08 0.18
N GLY A 226 6.42 -19.24 -0.41
CA GLY A 226 5.36 -20.03 0.19
C GLY A 226 4.55 -19.26 1.23
N LYS A 227 3.58 -19.96 1.83
CA LYS A 227 2.63 -19.34 2.75
C LYS A 227 3.22 -19.18 4.15
N VAL A 228 3.10 -17.99 4.70
CA VAL A 228 3.38 -17.68 6.10
C VAL A 228 2.08 -17.20 6.75
N ARG A 229 1.76 -17.76 7.91
CA ARG A 229 0.61 -17.34 8.70
C ARG A 229 1.09 -16.67 9.98
N PHE A 230 0.53 -15.51 10.24
CA PHE A 230 0.68 -14.78 11.51
C PHE A 230 -0.61 -14.90 12.32
N ASP A 231 -0.52 -15.07 13.61
CA ASP A 231 -1.65 -15.14 14.52
C ASP A 231 -1.36 -14.39 15.84
N PRO A 232 -1.91 -13.17 16.00
CA PRO A 232 -2.58 -12.34 14.99
C PRO A 232 -1.60 -11.73 13.97
N ASP A 233 -2.07 -11.36 12.77
CA ASP A 233 -1.30 -10.62 11.75
C ASP A 233 -1.30 -9.11 11.99
N ILE A 234 -2.33 -8.61 12.66
CA ILE A 234 -2.52 -7.19 12.96
C ILE A 234 -3.16 -7.00 14.34
N MET A 235 -2.79 -5.95 15.04
CA MET A 235 -3.45 -5.58 16.28
C MET A 235 -4.92 -5.21 16.03
N SER A 236 -5.81 -5.61 16.95
CA SER A 236 -7.25 -5.27 16.88
C SER A 236 -7.48 -3.77 17.01
N GLU A 237 -6.71 -3.10 17.86
CA GLU A 237 -6.89 -1.69 18.21
C GLU A 237 -5.63 -0.89 18.01
N ARG A 238 -5.79 0.43 17.90
CA ARG A 238 -4.70 1.41 18.00
C ARG A 238 -4.50 1.81 19.45
N VAL A 239 -3.27 2.12 19.80
CA VAL A 239 -2.90 2.53 21.18
C VAL A 239 -2.22 3.88 21.12
N TYR A 240 -2.66 4.80 21.98
CA TYR A 240 -2.14 6.16 22.09
C TYR A 240 -1.51 6.40 23.46
N GLY A 241 -0.48 7.24 23.53
CA GLY A 241 0.08 7.75 24.78
C GLY A 241 0.98 6.77 25.54
N LYS A 242 1.36 5.63 24.94
CA LYS A 242 2.26 4.66 25.58
C LYS A 242 2.89 3.72 24.55
N PRO A 243 4.04 3.10 24.90
CA PRO A 243 4.63 2.04 24.08
C PRO A 243 3.66 0.89 23.82
N VAL A 244 3.76 0.32 22.63
CA VAL A 244 2.88 -0.76 22.15
C VAL A 244 3.71 -1.98 21.85
N THR A 245 3.35 -3.11 22.46
CA THR A 245 3.99 -4.40 22.21
C THR A 245 3.00 -5.35 21.55
N MET A 246 3.43 -6.00 20.47
CA MET A 246 2.67 -7.04 19.78
C MET A 246 3.48 -8.33 19.74
N GLN A 247 2.82 -9.42 20.12
CA GLN A 247 3.31 -10.78 19.89
C GLN A 247 2.47 -11.43 18.80
N THR A 248 3.13 -12.24 17.96
CA THR A 248 2.48 -13.06 16.95
C THR A 248 3.09 -14.46 16.92
N LYS A 249 2.26 -15.46 16.70
CA LYS A 249 2.71 -16.82 16.35
C LYS A 249 2.83 -16.92 14.85
N VAL A 250 3.97 -17.43 14.39
CA VAL A 250 4.27 -17.55 12.96
C VAL A 250 4.42 -19.01 12.60
N THR A 251 3.79 -19.43 11.50
CA THR A 251 3.94 -20.76 10.93
C THR A 251 4.27 -20.64 9.45
N PHE A 252 5.09 -21.56 8.95
CA PHE A 252 5.60 -21.57 7.58
C PHE A 252 5.15 -22.84 6.85
N SER A 253 4.87 -22.71 5.56
CA SER A 253 4.50 -23.86 4.70
C SER A 253 5.69 -24.53 4.03
N THR A 254 6.84 -23.84 3.92
CA THR A 254 8.03 -24.32 3.22
C THR A 254 9.30 -23.94 3.97
N PRO A 255 10.38 -24.72 3.88
CA PRO A 255 11.69 -24.30 4.35
C PRO A 255 12.23 -23.16 3.50
N GLY A 256 13.13 -22.36 4.06
CA GLY A 256 13.77 -21.25 3.33
C GLY A 256 14.17 -20.10 4.24
N ASN A 257 14.66 -19.04 3.62
CA ASN A 257 14.99 -17.79 4.30
C ASN A 257 13.88 -16.77 4.10
N TYR A 258 13.44 -16.20 5.20
CA TYR A 258 12.35 -15.22 5.24
C TYR A 258 12.82 -13.93 5.87
N ARG A 259 12.29 -12.81 5.38
CA ARG A 259 12.31 -11.53 6.09
C ARG A 259 10.88 -11.14 6.40
N LEU A 260 10.56 -11.23 7.68
CA LEU A 260 9.25 -10.86 8.19
C LEU A 260 9.33 -9.42 8.67
N ARG A 261 8.40 -8.59 8.23
CA ARG A 261 8.38 -7.17 8.54
C ARG A 261 7.21 -6.82 9.43
N ALA A 262 7.50 -6.23 10.59
CA ALA A 262 6.51 -5.53 11.38
C ALA A 262 6.45 -4.08 10.93
N VAL A 263 5.25 -3.57 10.71
CA VAL A 263 4.99 -2.16 10.37
C VAL A 263 4.17 -1.55 11.48
N ALA A 264 4.67 -0.51 12.12
CA ALA A 264 3.93 0.28 13.10
C ALA A 264 3.52 1.62 12.47
N SER A 265 2.25 1.94 12.52
CA SER A 265 1.72 3.21 11.99
C SER A 265 0.92 3.95 13.03
N ASP A 266 1.20 5.26 13.17
CA ASP A 266 0.43 6.22 13.96
C ASP A 266 -0.83 6.73 13.23
N GLY A 267 -0.97 6.39 11.94
CA GLY A 267 -2.05 6.82 11.06
C GLY A 267 -1.65 7.87 10.02
N GLN A 268 -0.49 8.49 10.15
CA GLN A 268 0.11 9.39 9.15
C GLN A 268 1.44 8.86 8.64
N LEU A 269 2.29 8.40 9.53
CA LEU A 269 3.59 7.83 9.21
C LEU A 269 3.68 6.38 9.65
N ALA A 270 4.70 5.69 9.16
CA ALA A 270 4.97 4.33 9.58
C ALA A 270 6.46 4.07 9.72
N GLY A 271 6.81 3.32 10.77
CA GLY A 271 8.11 2.70 10.96
C GLY A 271 8.04 1.20 10.64
N ALA A 272 9.18 0.61 10.30
CA ALA A 272 9.28 -0.82 10.03
C ALA A 272 10.41 -1.46 10.82
N PHE A 273 10.24 -2.75 11.15
CA PHE A 273 11.25 -3.58 11.79
C PHE A 273 11.26 -4.96 11.13
N ASP A 274 12.42 -5.37 10.65
CA ASP A 274 12.59 -6.64 9.94
C ASP A 274 13.20 -7.70 10.86
N VAL A 275 12.64 -8.92 10.81
CA VAL A 275 13.19 -10.11 11.46
C VAL A 275 13.53 -11.13 10.39
N ASP A 276 14.81 -11.47 10.26
CA ASP A 276 15.26 -12.54 9.38
C ASP A 276 15.02 -13.90 10.08
N VAL A 277 14.37 -14.82 9.36
CA VAL A 277 14.05 -16.16 9.88
C VAL A 277 14.53 -17.21 8.89
N THR A 278 15.36 -18.16 9.39
CA THR A 278 15.76 -19.34 8.64
C THR A 278 14.90 -20.51 9.07
N VAL A 279 14.12 -21.06 8.14
CA VAL A 279 13.29 -22.26 8.37
C VAL A 279 14.00 -23.47 7.77
N SER A 280 14.43 -24.39 8.60
CA SER A 280 15.06 -25.64 8.18
C SER A 280 14.00 -26.72 7.89
N PRO A 281 14.31 -27.70 7.01
CA PRO A 281 13.42 -28.85 6.81
C PRO A 281 13.16 -29.59 8.13
N ARG A 282 12.02 -30.26 8.21
CA ARG A 282 11.77 -31.26 9.27
C ARG A 282 12.64 -32.48 8.98
N ASN A 283 13.42 -32.94 9.95
CA ASN A 283 14.18 -34.19 9.83
C ASN A 283 13.25 -35.41 9.80
#